data_a9f5825bfda86de6b8508b79f1237003
#
_entry.id   a9f5825bfda86de6b8508b79f1237003
#
_cell.length_a   1.000
_cell.length_b   1.000
_cell.length_c   1.000
_cell.angle_alpha   90.00
_cell.angle_beta   90.00
_cell.angle_gamma   90.00
#
_symmetry.space_group_name_H-M   'P 1'
#
loop_
_entity.id
_entity.type
_entity.pdbx_description
1 polymer ?
#
loop_
_entity_poly.entity_id
_entity_poly.type
_entity_poly.pdbx_seq_one_letter_code
_entity_poly.pdbx_strand_id
1 'polypeptide(L)'
;PSRGLGDVYKRQLEDCLNMQSTTVRDRQEYTNDRGDKAVRYVINPKETMIARAKQQQIQEAFASWVWREPERRDALLKLYNDTFNTVRPREYDGSHLVIPGMNSEMKLRKHQLDFVARVIYTGTGLAAHEVGAGKTAALIAAGMYLKNLGAIHKAVFVVPNPLVGQWATEFYRFFPNANLLVSTVEDFTPKN
;
A
#
# COMPACT_ATOMS: atom_id res chain seq x y z
N PRO A 1 -28.87 -24.55 -20.09
CA PRO A 1 -27.71 -25.14 -20.68
C PRO A 1 -26.98 -25.94 -19.61
N SER A 2 -26.90 -27.27 -19.80
CA SER A 2 -26.15 -28.18 -18.93
C SER A 2 -24.68 -27.73 -18.95
N ARG A 3 -24.15 -27.32 -17.81
CA ARG A 3 -22.72 -27.06 -17.66
C ARG A 3 -21.99 -28.35 -18.00
N GLY A 4 -21.13 -28.31 -19.01
CA GLY A 4 -20.35 -29.48 -19.42
C GLY A 4 -19.47 -29.99 -18.28
N LEU A 5 -19.18 -31.29 -18.23
CA LEU A 5 -18.28 -31.90 -17.24
C LEU A 5 -16.95 -31.16 -17.12
N GLY A 6 -16.44 -30.62 -18.22
CA GLY A 6 -15.21 -29.79 -18.25
C GLY A 6 -15.28 -28.53 -17.40
N ASP A 7 -16.44 -27.86 -17.32
CA ASP A 7 -16.61 -26.65 -16.52
C ASP A 7 -16.62 -26.95 -15.01
N VAL A 8 -17.12 -28.14 -14.63
CA VAL A 8 -17.13 -28.58 -13.22
C VAL A 8 -15.69 -28.83 -12.74
N TYR A 9 -14.90 -29.56 -13.51
CA TYR A 9 -13.50 -29.85 -13.17
C TYR A 9 -12.64 -28.58 -13.16
N LYS A 10 -12.88 -27.67 -14.08
CA LYS A 10 -12.17 -26.38 -14.14
C LYS A 10 -12.44 -25.58 -12.87
N ARG A 11 -13.69 -25.48 -12.45
CA ARG A 11 -14.07 -24.78 -11.22
C ARG A 11 -13.50 -25.44 -9.98
N GLN A 12 -13.51 -26.78 -9.91
CA GLN A 12 -12.89 -27.50 -8.79
C GLN A 12 -11.38 -27.25 -8.70
N LEU A 13 -10.69 -27.17 -9.84
CA LEU A 13 -9.27 -26.82 -9.85
C LEU A 13 -9.03 -25.38 -9.39
N GLU A 14 -9.82 -24.43 -9.88
CA GLU A 14 -9.77 -23.03 -9.46
C GLU A 14 -9.99 -22.91 -7.94
N ASP A 15 -10.98 -23.60 -7.39
CA ASP A 15 -11.25 -23.63 -5.96
C ASP A 15 -10.07 -24.22 -5.16
N CYS A 16 -9.47 -25.32 -5.65
CA CYS A 16 -8.28 -25.92 -5.03
C CYS A 16 -7.07 -24.98 -4.99
N LEU A 17 -6.86 -24.22 -6.06
CA LEU A 17 -5.71 -23.31 -6.18
C LEU A 17 -5.89 -22.03 -5.34
N ASN A 18 -7.13 -21.53 -5.23
CA ASN A 18 -7.44 -20.26 -4.58
C ASN A 18 -7.79 -20.39 -3.10
N MET A 19 -8.18 -21.58 -2.61
CA MET A 19 -8.49 -21.79 -1.19
C MET A 19 -7.23 -21.76 -0.31
N GLN A 20 -7.25 -20.96 0.74
CA GLN A 20 -6.15 -20.92 1.72
C GLN A 20 -6.11 -22.18 2.60
N SER A 21 -7.27 -22.75 2.91
CA SER A 21 -7.34 -24.00 3.69
C SER A 21 -8.62 -24.78 3.40
N THR A 22 -8.49 -26.10 3.24
CA THR A 22 -9.61 -27.02 3.08
C THR A 22 -10.00 -27.62 4.43
N THR A 23 -11.29 -27.71 4.68
CA THR A 23 -11.82 -28.33 5.91
C THR A 23 -12.93 -29.31 5.55
N VAL A 24 -12.75 -30.58 5.93
CA VAL A 24 -13.77 -31.64 5.76
C VAL A 24 -14.62 -31.74 7.02
N ARG A 25 -15.92 -31.80 6.83
CA ARG A 25 -16.89 -31.89 7.92
C ARG A 25 -17.78 -33.10 7.73
N ASP A 26 -17.96 -33.87 8.81
CA ASP A 26 -18.88 -34.99 8.87
C ASP A 26 -20.26 -34.50 9.28
N ARG A 27 -21.28 -35.07 8.64
CA ARG A 27 -22.65 -34.86 9.01
C ARG A 27 -22.99 -35.79 10.19
N GLN A 28 -23.31 -35.21 11.34
CA GLN A 28 -23.77 -35.94 12.53
C GLN A 28 -25.23 -35.61 12.80
N GLU A 29 -26.07 -36.65 12.91
CA GLU A 29 -27.45 -36.51 13.34
C GLU A 29 -27.50 -36.61 14.88
N TYR A 30 -28.20 -35.72 15.50
CA TYR A 30 -28.42 -35.72 16.94
C TYR A 30 -29.89 -35.34 17.24
N THR A 31 -30.35 -35.73 18.41
CA THR A 31 -31.66 -35.34 18.88
C THR A 31 -31.51 -34.12 19.78
N ASN A 32 -32.26 -33.07 19.49
CA ASN A 32 -32.23 -31.86 20.30
C ASN A 32 -33.02 -32.06 21.62
N ASP A 33 -32.92 -31.11 22.53
CA ASP A 33 -33.60 -31.16 23.84
C ASP A 33 -35.12 -31.21 23.73
N ARG A 34 -35.69 -30.98 22.55
CA ARG A 34 -37.13 -31.05 22.26
C ARG A 34 -37.57 -32.40 21.65
N GLY A 35 -36.62 -33.32 21.45
CA GLY A 35 -36.88 -34.63 20.85
C GLY A 35 -36.85 -34.65 19.32
N ASP A 36 -36.54 -33.51 18.64
CA ASP A 36 -36.48 -33.45 17.20
C ASP A 36 -35.11 -33.87 16.67
N LYS A 37 -35.10 -34.54 15.51
CA LYS A 37 -33.87 -34.89 14.82
C LYS A 37 -33.25 -33.64 14.18
N ALA A 38 -32.02 -33.29 14.58
CA ALA A 38 -31.27 -32.21 14.05
C ALA A 38 -29.92 -32.69 13.46
N VAL A 39 -29.33 -31.91 12.59
CA VAL A 39 -28.04 -32.22 11.93
C VAL A 39 -27.03 -31.16 12.30
N ARG A 40 -25.85 -31.59 12.71
CA ARG A 40 -24.68 -30.71 12.89
C ARG A 40 -23.53 -31.18 12.02
N TYR A 41 -22.72 -30.26 11.58
CA TYR A 41 -21.48 -30.54 10.83
C TYR A 41 -20.28 -30.37 11.75
N VAL A 42 -19.57 -31.46 12.00
CA VAL A 42 -18.39 -31.49 12.87
C VAL A 42 -17.14 -31.67 12.03
N ILE A 43 -16.09 -30.92 12.32
CA ILE A 43 -14.81 -31.03 11.60
C ILE A 43 -14.24 -32.42 11.83
N ASN A 44 -13.90 -33.11 10.72
CA ASN A 44 -13.15 -34.36 10.75
C ASN A 44 -11.64 -34.05 10.60
N PRO A 45 -10.85 -34.14 11.68
CA PRO A 45 -9.43 -33.76 11.62
C PRO A 45 -8.62 -34.64 10.66
N LYS A 46 -8.93 -35.94 10.64
CA LYS A 46 -8.20 -36.94 9.82
C LYS A 46 -8.42 -36.68 8.33
N GLU A 47 -9.66 -36.59 7.91
CA GLU A 47 -10.00 -36.31 6.52
C GLU A 47 -9.55 -34.89 6.09
N THR A 48 -9.61 -33.92 6.99
CA THR A 48 -9.12 -32.56 6.75
C THR A 48 -7.60 -32.56 6.47
N MET A 49 -6.83 -33.34 7.23
CA MET A 49 -5.39 -33.43 7.02
C MET A 49 -5.06 -34.09 5.66
N ILE A 50 -5.76 -35.14 5.29
CA ILE A 50 -5.62 -35.82 3.99
C ILE A 50 -5.98 -34.85 2.85
N ALA A 51 -7.08 -34.14 2.96
CA ALA A 51 -7.54 -33.17 1.97
C ALA A 51 -6.54 -32.03 1.77
N ARG A 52 -5.97 -31.49 2.86
CA ARG A 52 -4.93 -30.46 2.80
C ARG A 52 -3.65 -30.94 2.14
N ALA A 53 -3.21 -32.15 2.45
CA ALA A 53 -2.03 -32.75 1.81
C ALA A 53 -2.24 -32.91 0.29
N LYS A 54 -3.42 -33.37 -0.15
CA LYS A 54 -3.77 -33.45 -1.56
C LYS A 54 -3.85 -32.08 -2.22
N GLN A 55 -4.43 -31.09 -1.55
CA GLN A 55 -4.49 -29.70 -2.04
C GLN A 55 -3.11 -29.13 -2.28
N GLN A 56 -2.20 -29.32 -1.33
CA GLN A 56 -0.80 -28.89 -1.48
C GLN A 56 -0.11 -29.56 -2.66
N GLN A 57 -0.29 -30.88 -2.83
CA GLN A 57 0.27 -31.59 -3.99
C GLN A 57 -0.25 -31.04 -5.33
N ILE A 58 -1.54 -30.69 -5.40
CA ILE A 58 -2.14 -30.08 -6.60
C ILE A 58 -1.52 -28.68 -6.85
N GLN A 59 -1.35 -27.86 -5.82
CA GLN A 59 -0.75 -26.53 -5.94
C GLN A 59 0.71 -26.60 -6.40
N GLU A 60 1.50 -27.52 -5.83
CA GLU A 60 2.90 -27.73 -6.22
C GLU A 60 3.00 -28.27 -7.66
N ALA A 61 2.17 -29.23 -8.01
CA ALA A 61 2.13 -29.78 -9.37
C ALA A 61 1.72 -28.71 -10.40
N PHE A 62 0.76 -27.85 -10.07
CA PHE A 62 0.33 -26.76 -10.93
C PHE A 62 1.44 -25.72 -11.10
N ALA A 63 2.09 -25.31 -10.01
CA ALA A 63 3.22 -24.37 -10.06
C ALA A 63 4.34 -24.89 -10.96
N SER A 64 4.74 -26.17 -10.77
CA SER A 64 5.73 -26.83 -11.66
C SER A 64 5.29 -26.86 -13.12
N TRP A 65 4.03 -27.21 -13.37
CA TRP A 65 3.48 -27.30 -14.72
C TRP A 65 3.46 -25.95 -15.43
N VAL A 66 3.10 -24.86 -14.74
CA VAL A 66 3.07 -23.51 -15.31
C VAL A 66 4.43 -23.11 -15.88
N TRP A 67 5.50 -23.38 -15.14
CA TRP A 67 6.85 -22.95 -15.53
C TRP A 67 7.62 -23.92 -16.41
N ARG A 68 7.13 -25.15 -16.57
CA ARG A 68 7.84 -26.22 -17.27
C ARG A 68 7.98 -25.99 -18.78
N GLU A 69 6.98 -25.43 -19.42
CA GLU A 69 6.95 -25.16 -20.85
C GLU A 69 7.23 -23.69 -21.16
N PRO A 70 8.28 -23.38 -21.94
CA PRO A 70 8.63 -22.00 -22.29
C PRO A 70 7.49 -21.22 -22.96
N GLU A 71 6.81 -21.84 -23.92
CA GLU A 71 5.71 -21.20 -24.66
C GLU A 71 4.55 -20.78 -23.75
N ARG A 72 4.17 -21.65 -22.81
CA ARG A 72 3.11 -21.36 -21.83
C ARG A 72 3.53 -20.25 -20.87
N ARG A 73 4.77 -20.34 -20.38
CA ARG A 73 5.35 -19.33 -19.50
C ARG A 73 5.34 -17.96 -20.17
N ASP A 74 5.82 -17.87 -21.42
CA ASP A 74 5.92 -16.61 -22.15
C ASP A 74 4.54 -16.04 -22.48
N ALA A 75 3.56 -16.90 -22.83
CA ALA A 75 2.17 -16.50 -23.04
C ALA A 75 1.54 -15.93 -21.74
N LEU A 76 1.76 -16.59 -20.60
CA LEU A 76 1.25 -16.14 -19.32
C LEU A 76 1.95 -14.86 -18.84
N LEU A 77 3.26 -14.72 -19.02
CA LEU A 77 4.00 -13.50 -18.72
C LEU A 77 3.51 -12.34 -19.58
N LYS A 78 3.27 -12.56 -20.86
CA LYS A 78 2.70 -11.54 -21.73
C LYS A 78 1.31 -11.12 -21.28
N LEU A 79 0.42 -12.07 -21.01
CA LEU A 79 -0.92 -11.79 -20.50
C LEU A 79 -0.89 -11.02 -19.20
N TYR A 80 -0.02 -11.41 -18.27
CA TYR A 80 0.15 -10.72 -16.99
C TYR A 80 0.65 -9.28 -17.19
N ASN A 81 1.67 -9.11 -18.02
CA ASN A 81 2.23 -7.80 -18.31
C ASN A 81 1.22 -6.89 -19.01
N ASP A 82 0.47 -7.42 -19.98
CA ASP A 82 -0.56 -6.67 -20.71
C ASP A 82 -1.74 -6.28 -19.80
N THR A 83 -2.01 -7.06 -18.75
CA THR A 83 -3.13 -6.81 -17.84
C THR A 83 -2.74 -5.92 -16.66
N PHE A 84 -1.57 -6.15 -16.05
CA PHE A 84 -1.21 -5.54 -14.75
C PHE A 84 -0.04 -4.55 -14.85
N ASN A 85 0.83 -4.68 -15.85
CA ASN A 85 2.04 -3.86 -16.00
C ASN A 85 1.94 -2.83 -17.14
N THR A 86 0.75 -2.57 -17.67
CA THR A 86 0.51 -1.57 -18.72
C THR A 86 0.64 -0.14 -18.21
N VAL A 87 0.45 0.08 -16.90
CA VAL A 87 0.58 1.40 -16.28
C VAL A 87 1.98 1.53 -15.69
N ARG A 88 2.84 2.30 -16.34
CA ARG A 88 4.14 2.68 -15.78
C ARG A 88 3.95 3.89 -14.87
N PRO A 89 4.19 3.78 -13.55
CA PRO A 89 4.15 4.92 -12.66
C PRO A 89 5.12 5.99 -13.13
N ARG A 90 4.69 7.26 -13.13
CA ARG A 90 5.60 8.35 -13.46
C ARG A 90 6.63 8.52 -12.35
N GLU A 91 7.89 8.43 -12.72
CA GLU A 91 9.02 8.71 -11.83
C GLU A 91 9.36 10.20 -11.88
N TYR A 92 9.71 10.77 -10.75
CA TYR A 92 10.13 12.16 -10.63
C TYR A 92 11.56 12.18 -10.12
N ASP A 93 12.45 12.78 -10.88
CA ASP A 93 13.85 12.98 -10.48
C ASP A 93 14.06 14.41 -10.01
N GLY A 94 14.36 14.56 -8.73
CA GLY A 94 14.65 15.84 -8.09
C GLY A 94 16.13 16.15 -7.95
N SER A 95 17.02 15.34 -8.51
CA SER A 95 18.48 15.49 -8.35
C SER A 95 19.05 16.83 -8.83
N HIS A 96 18.36 17.48 -9.78
CA HIS A 96 18.70 18.79 -10.33
C HIS A 96 18.23 19.97 -9.46
N LEU A 97 17.40 19.71 -8.43
CA LEU A 97 16.80 20.77 -7.64
C LEU A 97 17.81 21.35 -6.63
N VAL A 98 17.94 22.66 -6.67
CA VAL A 98 18.61 23.45 -5.65
C VAL A 98 17.54 24.23 -4.90
N ILE A 99 17.45 24.06 -3.58
CA ILE A 99 16.42 24.70 -2.75
C ILE A 99 16.95 26.06 -2.27
N PRO A 100 16.43 27.19 -2.79
CA PRO A 100 16.95 28.49 -2.40
C PRO A 100 16.63 28.83 -0.95
N GLY A 101 17.56 29.46 -0.24
CA GLY A 101 17.41 29.87 1.16
C GLY A 101 17.50 28.74 2.18
N MET A 102 17.75 27.51 1.74
CA MET A 102 18.03 26.40 2.64
C MET A 102 19.43 26.52 3.22
N ASN A 103 19.59 26.10 4.48
CA ASN A 103 20.88 26.05 5.17
C ASN A 103 21.86 25.15 4.37
N SER A 104 23.03 25.68 4.03
CA SER A 104 24.05 25.02 3.22
C SER A 104 24.65 23.77 3.86
N GLU A 105 24.60 23.66 5.19
CA GLU A 105 25.05 22.48 5.92
C GLU A 105 24.07 21.32 5.83
N MET A 106 22.81 21.59 5.45
CA MET A 106 21.76 20.61 5.35
C MET A 106 21.63 20.09 3.92
N LYS A 107 21.66 18.77 3.75
CA LYS A 107 21.48 18.12 2.46
C LYS A 107 20.26 17.21 2.47
N LEU A 108 19.39 17.41 1.51
CA LEU A 108 18.28 16.51 1.29
C LEU A 108 18.75 15.23 0.59
N ARG A 109 18.16 14.11 0.99
CA ARG A 109 18.41 12.81 0.36
C ARG A 109 17.66 12.72 -0.98
N LYS A 110 18.09 11.83 -1.86
CA LYS A 110 17.46 11.65 -3.19
C LYS A 110 15.94 11.52 -3.12
N HIS A 111 15.41 10.63 -2.32
CA HIS A 111 13.95 10.43 -2.19
C HIS A 111 13.18 11.67 -1.69
N GLN A 112 13.83 12.55 -0.92
CA GLN A 112 13.24 13.81 -0.47
C GLN A 112 13.19 14.82 -1.62
N LEU A 113 14.24 14.91 -2.44
CA LEU A 113 14.27 15.72 -3.65
C LEU A 113 13.28 15.23 -4.69
N ASP A 114 13.17 13.92 -4.89
CA ASP A 114 12.21 13.31 -5.80
C ASP A 114 10.77 13.62 -5.37
N PHE A 115 10.49 13.63 -4.06
CA PHE A 115 9.19 14.08 -3.53
C PHE A 115 8.94 15.57 -3.82
N VAL A 116 9.93 16.43 -3.63
CA VAL A 116 9.82 17.87 -3.95
C VAL A 116 9.54 18.04 -5.44
N ALA A 117 10.25 17.35 -6.32
CA ALA A 117 10.02 17.36 -7.76
C ALA A 117 8.57 16.93 -8.08
N ARG A 118 8.10 15.84 -7.46
CA ARG A 118 6.72 15.39 -7.64
C ARG A 118 5.71 16.49 -7.31
N VAL A 119 5.85 17.13 -6.15
CA VAL A 119 4.94 18.21 -5.73
C VAL A 119 4.96 19.38 -6.70
N ILE A 120 6.13 19.76 -7.21
CA ILE A 120 6.27 20.84 -8.21
C ILE A 120 5.53 20.49 -9.50
N TYR A 121 5.72 19.28 -10.03
CA TYR A 121 5.16 18.88 -11.32
C TYR A 121 3.68 18.51 -11.28
N THR A 122 3.18 18.08 -10.15
CA THR A 122 1.78 17.61 -10.04
C THR A 122 0.88 18.52 -9.21
N GLY A 123 1.45 19.45 -8.44
CA GLY A 123 0.71 20.29 -7.48
C GLY A 123 0.25 19.56 -6.22
N THR A 124 0.38 18.24 -6.19
CA THR A 124 -0.05 17.39 -5.05
C THR A 124 0.96 16.28 -4.79
N GLY A 125 0.95 15.69 -3.59
CA GLY A 125 1.82 14.57 -3.28
C GLY A 125 1.47 13.91 -1.96
N LEU A 126 1.69 12.60 -1.89
CA LEU A 126 1.66 11.82 -0.66
C LEU A 126 3.09 11.33 -0.35
N ALA A 127 3.63 11.78 0.79
CA ALA A 127 4.92 11.33 1.29
C ALA A 127 4.76 10.04 2.11
N ALA A 128 4.52 8.92 1.46
CA ALA A 128 4.36 7.60 2.08
C ALA A 128 5.71 6.94 2.42
N HIS A 129 6.67 7.73 2.91
CA HIS A 129 7.97 7.23 3.33
C HIS A 129 7.90 6.59 4.72
N GLU A 130 8.83 5.70 5.01
CA GLU A 130 8.98 5.07 6.32
C GLU A 130 9.23 6.09 7.45
N VAL A 131 9.03 5.65 8.69
CA VAL A 131 9.35 6.48 9.87
C VAL A 131 10.85 6.74 9.90
N GLY A 132 11.25 7.99 10.17
CA GLY A 132 12.67 8.39 10.17
C GLY A 132 13.26 8.76 8.79
N ALA A 133 12.53 8.61 7.70
CA ALA A 133 12.99 9.01 6.36
C ALA A 133 13.07 10.53 6.13
N GLY A 134 12.71 11.35 7.13
CA GLY A 134 12.79 12.81 7.06
C GLY A 134 11.66 13.44 6.23
N LYS A 135 10.42 12.95 6.39
CA LYS A 135 9.22 13.51 5.74
C LYS A 135 9.05 15.00 6.00
N THR A 136 9.29 15.43 7.23
CA THR A 136 9.22 16.84 7.64
C THR A 136 10.13 17.73 6.79
N ALA A 137 11.38 17.32 6.60
CA ALA A 137 12.33 18.03 5.77
C ALA A 137 11.86 18.15 4.31
N ALA A 138 11.34 17.06 3.74
CA ALA A 138 10.83 17.05 2.36
C ALA A 138 9.62 17.97 2.19
N LEU A 139 8.68 17.96 3.16
CA LEU A 139 7.48 18.82 3.15
C LEU A 139 7.84 20.30 3.30
N ILE A 140 8.74 20.66 4.23
CA ILE A 140 9.23 22.01 4.41
C ILE A 140 9.93 22.50 3.14
N ALA A 141 10.82 21.69 2.58
CA ALA A 141 11.53 22.01 1.36
C ALA A 141 10.58 22.22 0.17
N ALA A 142 9.56 21.39 -0.01
CA ALA A 142 8.55 21.55 -1.06
C ALA A 142 7.77 22.87 -0.92
N GLY A 143 7.30 23.19 0.30
CA GLY A 143 6.58 24.44 0.56
C GLY A 143 7.45 25.68 0.30
N MET A 144 8.69 25.66 0.77
CA MET A 144 9.63 26.77 0.56
C MET A 144 10.06 26.90 -0.91
N TYR A 145 10.24 25.80 -1.60
CA TYR A 145 10.55 25.83 -3.03
C TYR A 145 9.41 26.46 -3.85
N LEU A 146 8.16 26.03 -3.62
CA LEU A 146 6.98 26.60 -4.28
C LEU A 146 6.83 28.10 -3.98
N LYS A 147 7.13 28.52 -2.76
CA LYS A 147 7.11 29.94 -2.36
C LYS A 147 8.19 30.71 -3.12
N ASN A 148 9.41 30.19 -3.22
CA ASN A 148 10.50 30.83 -3.95
C ASN A 148 10.25 30.91 -5.46
N LEU A 149 9.53 29.93 -6.02
CA LEU A 149 9.05 29.99 -7.40
C LEU A 149 7.94 31.03 -7.65
N GLY A 150 7.38 31.61 -6.57
CA GLY A 150 6.20 32.46 -6.66
C GLY A 150 4.89 31.73 -6.99
N ALA A 151 4.90 30.40 -6.98
CA ALA A 151 3.71 29.59 -7.20
C ALA A 151 2.71 29.71 -6.05
N ILE A 152 3.19 29.96 -4.84
CA ILE A 152 2.38 30.23 -3.64
C ILE A 152 2.91 31.44 -2.87
N HIS A 153 2.03 32.20 -2.25
CA HIS A 153 2.42 33.33 -1.40
C HIS A 153 2.70 32.90 0.04
N LYS A 154 1.92 31.97 0.57
CA LYS A 154 2.02 31.45 1.95
C LYS A 154 1.88 29.95 1.94
N ALA A 155 2.79 29.24 2.59
CA ALA A 155 2.69 27.82 2.89
C ALA A 155 2.07 27.64 4.27
N VAL A 156 1.07 26.78 4.42
CA VAL A 156 0.45 26.41 5.69
C VAL A 156 0.76 24.95 5.96
N PHE A 157 1.34 24.66 7.12
CA PHE A 157 1.62 23.31 7.57
C PHE A 157 0.69 22.97 8.73
N VAL A 158 -0.17 21.99 8.56
CA VAL A 158 -1.10 21.50 9.57
C VAL A 158 -0.50 20.25 10.19
N VAL A 159 -0.22 20.31 11.48
CA VAL A 159 0.44 19.24 12.22
C VAL A 159 -0.28 18.98 13.56
N PRO A 160 -0.19 17.77 14.13
CA PRO A 160 -0.72 17.50 15.47
C PRO A 160 -0.09 18.43 16.52
N ASN A 161 -0.90 18.90 17.48
CA ASN A 161 -0.47 19.83 18.51
C ASN A 161 0.87 19.51 19.20
N PRO A 162 1.14 18.27 19.61
CA PRO A 162 2.42 17.94 20.26
C PRO A 162 3.65 18.14 19.37
N LEU A 163 3.46 18.19 18.05
CA LEU A 163 4.55 18.29 17.08
C LEU A 163 4.81 19.73 16.61
N VAL A 164 3.97 20.69 16.96
CA VAL A 164 4.08 22.08 16.49
C VAL A 164 5.45 22.68 16.83
N GLY A 165 5.90 22.55 18.09
CA GLY A 165 7.19 23.05 18.52
C GLY A 165 8.37 22.36 17.83
N GLN A 166 8.29 21.05 17.64
CA GLN A 166 9.30 20.29 16.90
C GLN A 166 9.37 20.75 15.43
N TRP A 167 8.23 20.95 14.79
CA TRP A 167 8.18 21.45 13.40
C TRP A 167 8.77 22.85 13.27
N ALA A 168 8.48 23.75 14.20
CA ALA A 168 9.06 25.10 14.22
C ALA A 168 10.61 25.04 14.34
N THR A 169 11.11 24.20 15.23
CA THR A 169 12.56 23.99 15.40
C THR A 169 13.22 23.43 14.13
N GLU A 170 12.64 22.38 13.57
CA GLU A 170 13.13 21.78 12.31
C GLU A 170 13.04 22.78 11.16
N PHE A 171 11.99 23.60 11.10
CA PHE A 171 11.84 24.62 10.06
C PHE A 171 12.99 25.62 10.10
N TYR A 172 13.33 26.21 11.26
CA TYR A 172 14.45 27.12 11.38
C TYR A 172 15.81 26.45 11.16
N ARG A 173 15.92 25.17 11.44
CA ARG A 173 17.13 24.40 11.15
C ARG A 173 17.39 24.32 9.63
N PHE A 174 16.34 24.11 8.84
CA PHE A 174 16.45 24.07 7.38
C PHE A 174 16.44 25.45 6.74
N PHE A 175 15.68 26.39 7.26
CA PHE A 175 15.52 27.75 6.75
C PHE A 175 15.67 28.79 7.85
N PRO A 176 16.90 29.14 8.25
CA PRO A 176 17.14 30.06 9.38
C PRO A 176 16.55 31.45 9.19
N ASN A 177 16.42 31.92 7.95
CA ASN A 177 15.92 33.26 7.61
C ASN A 177 14.42 33.28 7.27
N ALA A 178 13.70 32.20 7.51
CA ALA A 178 12.27 32.16 7.20
C ALA A 178 11.42 32.88 8.23
N ASN A 179 10.43 33.64 7.76
CA ASN A 179 9.39 34.20 8.63
C ASN A 179 8.31 33.12 8.86
N LEU A 180 8.26 32.61 10.08
CA LEU A 180 7.35 31.54 10.50
C LEU A 180 6.37 32.10 11.54
N LEU A 181 5.07 31.94 11.29
CA LEU A 181 4.04 32.14 12.27
C LEU A 181 3.63 30.77 12.84
N VAL A 182 3.85 30.60 14.15
CA VAL A 182 3.41 29.41 14.88
C VAL A 182 2.08 29.75 15.54
N SER A 183 1.00 29.09 15.14
CA SER A 183 -0.35 29.34 15.63
C SER A 183 -0.91 28.13 16.36
N THR A 184 -1.67 28.39 17.41
CA THR A 184 -2.44 27.39 18.14
C THR A 184 -3.93 27.55 17.89
N VAL A 185 -4.76 26.65 18.39
CA VAL A 185 -6.24 26.74 18.26
C VAL A 185 -6.78 28.05 18.84
N GLU A 186 -6.14 28.58 19.88
CA GLU A 186 -6.54 29.83 20.55
C GLU A 186 -6.42 31.06 19.65
N ASP A 187 -5.47 31.05 18.72
CA ASP A 187 -5.25 32.16 17.78
C ASP A 187 -6.36 32.27 16.73
N PHE A 188 -7.16 31.22 16.54
CA PHE A 188 -8.28 31.16 15.59
C PHE A 188 -9.64 31.36 16.28
N THR A 189 -9.68 31.53 17.63
CA THR A 189 -10.93 31.84 18.30
C THR A 189 -11.28 33.30 18.08
N PRO A 190 -12.56 33.69 17.83
CA PRO A 190 -12.97 35.08 17.75
C PRO A 190 -12.63 35.77 19.09
N LYS A 191 -11.83 36.80 19.03
CA LYS A 191 -11.66 37.68 20.19
C LYS A 191 -12.93 38.55 20.31
N ASN A 192 -13.69 38.36 21.40
CA ASN A 192 -14.84 39.22 21.75
C ASN A 192 -14.39 40.66 22.01
#